data_31c255e0eed9060cdeb3fced2f718945
#
_entry.id   31c255e0eed9060cdeb3fced2f718945
#
_cell.length_a   1.000
_cell.length_b   1.000
_cell.length_c   1.000
_cell.angle_alpha   90.00
_cell.angle_beta   90.00
_cell.angle_gamma   90.00
#
_symmetry.space_group_name_H-M   'P 1'
#
loop_
_entity.id
_entity.type
_entity.pdbx_description
1 polymer ?
#
loop_
_entity_poly.entity_id
_entity_poly.type
_entity_poly.pdbx_seq_one_letter_code
_entity_poly.pdbx_strand_id
1 'polypeptide(L)'
;IRDISKAVPSEVLVYGRLPLMLMENCVIKNRTGTCACDAGVTKLVDRMGEEFPIVKDGGSCRNVLLNGKKLYLLDKKDALRGMGLWALRLQFTTENPGEIDKVLMDYQGRAVFDAGSYTRGLYSRGVE
;
A
#
# COMPACT_ATOMS: atom_id res chain seq x y z
N ILE A 1 -14.45 0.18 13.67
CA ILE A 1 -13.90 1.50 13.32
C ILE A 1 -14.76 2.60 13.95
N ARG A 2 -16.07 2.64 13.65
CA ARG A 2 -16.98 3.70 14.15
C ARG A 2 -16.95 3.90 15.67
N ASP A 3 -16.84 2.85 16.45
CA ASP A 3 -16.80 2.97 17.90
C ASP A 3 -15.44 3.42 18.42
N ILE A 4 -14.36 2.97 17.76
CA ILE A 4 -13.00 3.39 18.08
C ILE A 4 -12.81 4.88 17.75
N SER A 5 -13.30 5.33 16.59
CA SER A 5 -13.16 6.73 16.15
C SER A 5 -13.90 7.75 17.02
N LYS A 6 -14.89 7.31 17.82
CA LYS A 6 -15.55 8.15 18.84
C LYS A 6 -14.67 8.38 20.07
N ALA A 7 -13.79 7.44 20.38
CA ALA A 7 -12.97 7.49 21.59
C ALA A 7 -11.59 8.10 21.33
N VAL A 8 -11.02 7.84 20.14
CA VAL A 8 -9.67 8.31 19.77
C VAL A 8 -9.63 8.76 18.32
N PRO A 9 -8.83 9.80 17.97
CA PRO A 9 -8.57 10.16 16.58
C PRO A 9 -8.03 8.96 15.83
N SER A 10 -8.78 8.51 14.82
CA SER A 10 -8.49 7.28 14.09
C SER A 10 -8.21 7.57 12.62
N GLU A 11 -7.24 6.86 12.07
CA GLU A 11 -6.84 6.96 10.67
C GLU A 11 -7.06 5.62 9.98
N VAL A 12 -7.46 5.63 8.71
CA VAL A 12 -7.61 4.43 7.88
C VAL A 12 -6.85 4.59 6.58
N LEU A 13 -6.08 3.57 6.23
CA LEU A 13 -5.45 3.47 4.92
C LEU A 13 -6.51 3.20 3.86
N VAL A 14 -6.59 4.05 2.82
CA VAL A 14 -7.57 3.92 1.74
C VAL A 14 -6.94 3.66 0.37
N TYR A 15 -5.64 3.87 0.25
CA TYR A 15 -4.88 3.56 -0.95
C TYR A 15 -3.43 3.20 -0.61
N GLY A 16 -2.90 2.16 -1.27
CA GLY A 16 -1.49 1.82 -1.26
C GLY A 16 -1.22 0.34 -1.06
N ARG A 17 0.06 -0.04 -1.09
CA ARG A 17 0.48 -1.43 -0.86
C ARG A 17 0.73 -1.66 0.62
N LEU A 18 0.07 -2.68 1.17
CA LEU A 18 0.28 -3.09 2.55
C LEU A 18 1.64 -3.79 2.70
N PRO A 19 2.42 -3.47 3.74
CA PRO A 19 3.61 -4.24 4.07
C PRO A 19 3.19 -5.63 4.57
N LEU A 20 3.81 -6.66 4.01
CA LEU A 20 3.60 -8.06 4.40
C LEU A 20 4.69 -8.55 5.34
N MET A 21 5.93 -8.13 5.09
CA MET A 21 7.08 -8.60 5.86
C MET A 21 8.18 -7.56 5.88
N LEU A 22 8.79 -7.36 7.06
CA LEU A 22 10.05 -6.66 7.23
C LEU A 22 11.17 -7.70 7.32
N MET A 23 12.18 -7.55 6.47
CA MET A 23 13.33 -8.45 6.39
C MET A 23 14.58 -7.73 6.88
N GLU A 24 15.21 -8.22 7.92
CA GLU A 24 16.45 -7.67 8.47
C GLU A 24 17.63 -7.86 7.51
N ASN A 25 17.63 -8.92 6.71
CA ASN A 25 18.64 -9.20 5.71
C ASN A 25 18.23 -8.68 4.32
N CYS A 26 19.18 -8.07 3.63
CA CYS A 26 18.96 -7.62 2.25
C CYS A 26 18.86 -8.82 1.30
N VAL A 27 17.64 -9.11 0.83
CA VAL A 27 17.38 -10.22 -0.11
C VAL A 27 18.16 -10.03 -1.42
N ILE A 28 18.32 -8.79 -1.88
CA ILE A 28 19.02 -8.45 -3.09
C ILE A 28 20.51 -8.81 -2.95
N LYS A 29 21.15 -8.35 -1.86
CA LYS A 29 22.56 -8.65 -1.59
C LYS A 29 22.80 -10.15 -1.42
N ASN A 30 21.90 -10.85 -0.73
CA ASN A 30 22.02 -12.30 -0.52
C ASN A 30 21.96 -13.08 -1.84
N ARG A 31 21.17 -12.60 -2.81
CA ARG A 31 21.04 -13.26 -4.12
C ARG A 31 22.16 -12.88 -5.09
N THR A 32 22.58 -11.62 -5.11
CA THR A 32 23.49 -11.07 -6.13
C THR A 32 24.92 -10.89 -5.64
N GLY A 33 25.18 -11.05 -4.32
CA GLY A 33 26.45 -10.77 -3.69
C GLY A 33 26.76 -9.28 -3.51
N THR A 34 26.00 -8.38 -4.16
CA THR A 34 26.25 -6.94 -4.14
C THR A 34 24.99 -6.18 -3.70
N CYS A 35 25.20 -5.02 -3.08
CA CYS A 35 24.11 -4.11 -2.72
C CYS A 35 23.66 -3.37 -4.00
N ALA A 36 22.44 -3.64 -4.46
CA ALA A 36 21.81 -2.99 -5.62
C ALA A 36 20.45 -2.39 -5.25
N CYS A 37 20.31 -1.91 -4.01
CA CYS A 37 19.04 -1.38 -3.50
C CYS A 37 18.56 -0.11 -4.23
N ASP A 38 19.46 0.62 -4.88
CA ASP A 38 19.16 1.85 -5.60
C ASP A 38 18.90 1.61 -7.11
N ALA A 39 19.02 0.36 -7.56
CA ALA A 39 18.85 -0.02 -8.98
C ALA A 39 17.37 -0.15 -9.42
N GLY A 40 16.42 0.25 -8.58
CA GLY A 40 14.99 0.18 -8.86
C GLY A 40 14.23 -0.80 -7.96
N VAL A 41 12.97 -1.03 -8.29
CA VAL A 41 12.09 -1.92 -7.52
C VAL A 41 12.41 -3.38 -7.86
N THR A 42 12.91 -4.11 -6.88
CA THR A 42 13.03 -5.57 -6.95
C THR A 42 11.68 -6.20 -6.61
N LYS A 43 11.40 -7.38 -7.14
CA LYS A 43 10.16 -8.11 -6.88
C LYS A 43 10.41 -9.58 -6.62
N LEU A 44 9.61 -10.18 -5.76
CA LEU A 44 9.41 -11.62 -5.68
C LEU A 44 8.20 -12.00 -6.54
N VAL A 45 8.27 -13.16 -7.15
CA VAL A 45 7.16 -13.73 -7.92
C VAL A 45 6.80 -15.06 -7.27
N ASP A 46 5.54 -15.24 -6.94
CA ASP A 46 5.03 -16.47 -6.37
C ASP A 46 4.78 -17.55 -7.44
N ARG A 47 4.32 -18.72 -7.01
CA ARG A 47 4.02 -19.85 -7.92
C ARG A 47 2.84 -19.58 -8.84
N MET A 48 1.99 -18.58 -8.50
CA MET A 48 0.82 -18.17 -9.27
C MET A 48 1.14 -17.01 -10.24
N GLY A 49 2.39 -16.53 -10.23
CA GLY A 49 2.83 -15.41 -11.06
C GLY A 49 2.50 -14.03 -10.46
N GLU A 50 2.03 -13.96 -9.20
CA GLU A 50 1.78 -12.68 -8.53
C GLU A 50 3.12 -12.04 -8.13
N GLU A 51 3.25 -10.74 -8.41
CA GLU A 51 4.46 -9.97 -8.16
C GLU A 51 4.36 -9.17 -6.87
N PHE A 52 5.29 -9.39 -5.97
CA PHE A 52 5.39 -8.72 -4.67
C PHE A 52 6.61 -7.78 -4.67
N PRO A 53 6.40 -6.46 -4.73
CA PRO A 53 7.50 -5.51 -4.70
C PRO A 53 8.29 -5.57 -3.40
N ILE A 54 9.62 -5.46 -3.50
CA ILE A 54 10.53 -5.29 -2.38
C ILE A 54 11.10 -3.88 -2.44
N VAL A 55 10.95 -3.15 -1.35
CA VAL A 55 11.49 -1.80 -1.21
C VAL A 55 12.48 -1.74 -0.05
N LYS A 56 13.43 -0.82 -0.15
CA LYS A 56 14.38 -0.54 0.93
C LYS A 56 13.68 0.19 2.08
N ASP A 57 13.95 -0.24 3.30
CA ASP A 57 13.47 0.42 4.51
C ASP A 57 14.45 1.52 4.94
N GLY A 58 14.20 2.76 4.52
CA GLY A 58 14.96 3.93 4.94
C GLY A 58 16.46 3.81 4.78
N GLY A 59 17.22 4.28 5.77
CA GLY A 59 18.69 4.31 5.77
C GLY A 59 19.41 2.98 6.09
N SER A 60 18.67 1.88 6.28
CA SER A 60 19.23 0.58 6.64
C SER A 60 19.23 -0.40 5.45
N CYS A 61 19.97 -1.51 5.58
CA CYS A 61 19.95 -2.61 4.61
C CYS A 61 18.72 -3.55 4.79
N ARG A 62 17.70 -3.12 5.52
CA ARG A 62 16.45 -3.86 5.65
C ARG A 62 15.59 -3.69 4.40
N ASN A 63 14.77 -4.69 4.13
CA ASN A 63 13.82 -4.65 3.03
C ASN A 63 12.39 -4.87 3.56
N VAL A 64 11.43 -4.24 2.91
CA VAL A 64 10.00 -4.46 3.13
C VAL A 64 9.42 -5.14 1.92
N LEU A 65 8.82 -6.31 2.11
CA LEU A 65 8.00 -6.98 1.12
C LEU A 65 6.61 -6.36 1.16
N LEU A 66 6.14 -5.87 0.01
CA LEU A 66 4.82 -5.26 -0.13
C LEU A 66 3.85 -6.24 -0.80
N ASN A 67 2.56 -6.06 -0.50
CA ASN A 67 1.50 -6.82 -1.17
C ASN A 67 1.54 -6.59 -2.68
N GLY A 68 1.36 -7.64 -3.47
CA GLY A 68 1.27 -7.60 -4.92
C GLY A 68 0.11 -6.70 -5.40
N LYS A 69 -1.02 -6.76 -4.72
CA LYS A 69 -2.18 -5.92 -5.03
C LYS A 69 -2.24 -4.68 -4.15
N LYS A 70 -2.53 -3.53 -4.76
CA LYS A 70 -2.78 -2.28 -4.02
C LYS A 70 -4.12 -2.36 -3.30
N LEU A 71 -4.18 -1.88 -2.07
CA LEU A 71 -5.45 -1.57 -1.41
C LEU A 71 -6.09 -0.39 -2.13
N TYR A 72 -7.38 -0.48 -2.46
CA TYR A 72 -8.13 0.60 -3.06
C TYR A 72 -9.52 0.69 -2.43
N LEU A 73 -9.75 1.76 -1.70
CA LEU A 73 -11.00 2.09 -0.99
C LEU A 73 -11.43 3.54 -1.26
N LEU A 74 -10.91 4.18 -2.31
CA LEU A 74 -11.27 5.59 -2.62
C LEU A 74 -12.75 5.72 -3.00
N ASP A 75 -13.34 4.70 -3.59
CA ASP A 75 -14.78 4.62 -3.87
C ASP A 75 -15.66 4.57 -2.60
N LYS A 76 -15.05 4.30 -1.44
CA LYS A 76 -15.71 4.24 -0.12
C LYS A 76 -15.37 5.44 0.78
N LYS A 77 -14.63 6.44 0.27
CA LYS A 77 -14.13 7.55 1.07
C LYS A 77 -15.22 8.30 1.86
N ASP A 78 -16.39 8.52 1.23
CA ASP A 78 -17.46 9.27 1.88
C ASP A 78 -18.14 8.45 3.00
N ALA A 79 -18.33 7.16 2.78
CA ALA A 79 -18.81 6.25 3.81
C ALA A 79 -17.81 6.17 4.99
N LEU A 80 -16.51 6.12 4.70
CA LEU A 80 -15.45 6.10 5.72
C LEU A 80 -15.39 7.43 6.49
N ARG A 81 -15.50 8.58 5.82
CA ARG A 81 -15.59 9.90 6.47
C ARG A 81 -16.79 9.99 7.39
N GLY A 82 -17.94 9.47 6.96
CA GLY A 82 -19.16 9.40 7.78
C GLY A 82 -19.03 8.54 9.05
N MET A 83 -17.95 7.79 9.22
CA MET A 83 -17.66 7.03 10.45
C MET A 83 -16.95 7.87 11.53
N GLY A 84 -16.67 9.15 11.27
CA GLY A 84 -15.99 10.03 12.23
C GLY A 84 -14.47 9.85 12.29
N LEU A 85 -13.86 9.38 11.21
CA LEU A 85 -12.40 9.24 11.12
C LEU A 85 -11.73 10.60 11.10
N TRP A 86 -10.57 10.68 11.77
CA TRP A 86 -9.73 11.87 11.77
C TRP A 86 -9.00 12.05 10.42
N ALA A 87 -8.53 10.96 9.82
CA ALA A 87 -7.82 11.01 8.55
C ALA A 87 -8.04 9.76 7.68
N LEU A 88 -7.94 9.95 6.37
CA LEU A 88 -7.79 8.89 5.38
C LEU A 88 -6.37 8.96 4.80
N ARG A 89 -5.62 7.87 4.90
CA ARG A 89 -4.22 7.80 4.46
C ARG A 89 -4.12 7.29 3.04
N LEU A 90 -3.35 8.00 2.21
CA LEU A 90 -2.82 7.53 0.94
C LEU A 90 -1.35 7.17 1.15
N GLN A 91 -0.96 5.93 0.87
CA GLN A 91 0.41 5.46 1.04
C GLN A 91 1.02 5.12 -0.32
N PHE A 92 1.91 5.97 -0.79
CA PHE A 92 2.64 5.76 -2.03
C PHE A 92 3.96 5.06 -1.74
N THR A 93 4.30 4.05 -2.53
CA THR A 93 5.50 3.23 -2.34
C THR A 93 6.25 2.96 -3.65
N THR A 94 5.55 2.58 -4.70
CA THR A 94 6.12 2.20 -6.01
C THR A 94 5.55 3.04 -7.14
N GLU A 95 4.67 3.99 -6.83
CA GLU A 95 4.01 4.84 -7.79
C GLU A 95 4.96 5.89 -8.37
N ASN A 96 4.88 6.11 -9.68
CA ASN A 96 5.52 7.25 -10.31
C ASN A 96 4.69 8.55 -10.10
N PRO A 97 5.27 9.74 -10.34
CA PRO A 97 4.56 11.00 -10.13
C PRO A 97 3.21 11.11 -10.87
N GLY A 98 3.13 10.61 -12.11
CA GLY A 98 1.88 10.64 -12.87
C GLY A 98 0.79 9.73 -12.30
N GLU A 99 1.17 8.60 -11.69
CA GLU A 99 0.22 7.74 -10.96
C GLU A 99 -0.26 8.41 -9.68
N ILE A 100 0.63 9.09 -8.95
CA ILE A 100 0.28 9.86 -7.75
C ILE A 100 -0.76 10.93 -8.09
N ASP A 101 -0.53 11.71 -9.15
CA ASP A 101 -1.48 12.74 -9.59
C ASP A 101 -2.86 12.17 -9.90
N LYS A 102 -2.92 11.04 -10.60
CA LYS A 102 -4.19 10.35 -10.92
C LYS A 102 -4.94 9.92 -9.66
N VAL A 103 -4.23 9.35 -8.68
CA VAL A 103 -4.82 8.94 -7.40
C VAL A 103 -5.33 10.15 -6.62
N LEU A 104 -4.60 11.27 -6.62
CA LEU A 104 -5.02 12.51 -5.99
C LEU A 104 -6.26 13.11 -6.67
N MET A 105 -6.34 13.06 -8.01
CA MET A 105 -7.53 13.49 -8.76
C MET A 105 -8.76 12.64 -8.40
N ASP A 106 -8.60 11.32 -8.26
CA ASP A 106 -9.67 10.42 -7.83
C ASP A 106 -10.10 10.72 -6.38
N TYR A 107 -9.13 10.92 -5.48
CA TYR A 107 -9.44 11.33 -4.11
C TYR A 107 -10.24 12.63 -4.05
N GLN A 108 -9.95 13.58 -4.92
CA GLN A 108 -10.67 14.85 -5.06
C GLN A 108 -12.03 14.71 -5.79
N GLY A 109 -12.32 13.55 -6.36
CA GLY A 109 -13.53 13.32 -7.16
C GLY A 109 -13.51 13.96 -8.56
N ARG A 110 -12.32 14.30 -9.06
CA ARG A 110 -12.13 14.92 -10.40
C ARG A 110 -12.01 13.90 -11.53
N ALA A 111 -11.53 12.71 -11.21
CA ALA A 111 -11.39 11.61 -12.15
C ALA A 111 -11.49 10.27 -11.40
N VAL A 112 -11.79 9.19 -12.11
CA VAL A 112 -11.72 7.83 -11.55
C VAL A 112 -10.37 7.25 -11.95
N PHE A 113 -9.61 6.79 -10.96
CA PHE A 113 -8.35 6.10 -11.18
C PHE A 113 -8.61 4.61 -11.46
N ASP A 114 -8.10 4.13 -12.58
CA ASP A 114 -8.05 2.69 -12.83
C ASP A 114 -6.92 2.06 -12.02
N ALA A 115 -7.27 1.45 -10.92
CA ALA A 115 -6.31 0.77 -10.05
C ALA A 115 -5.83 -0.58 -10.61
N GLY A 116 -6.37 -1.03 -11.74
CA GLY A 116 -6.09 -2.35 -12.29
C GLY A 116 -6.50 -3.46 -11.33
N SER A 117 -5.61 -4.43 -11.09
CA SER A 117 -5.83 -5.46 -10.06
C SER A 117 -5.58 -4.88 -8.67
N TYR A 118 -6.64 -4.81 -7.84
CA TYR A 118 -6.57 -4.27 -6.49
C TYR A 118 -7.25 -5.19 -5.47
N THR A 119 -7.03 -4.91 -4.19
CA THR A 119 -7.72 -5.56 -3.08
C THR A 119 -8.51 -4.54 -2.26
N ARG A 120 -9.61 -4.96 -1.68
CA ARG A 120 -10.36 -4.19 -0.67
C ARG A 120 -9.99 -4.59 0.76
N GLY A 121 -9.00 -5.45 0.91
CA GLY A 121 -8.66 -6.03 2.21
C GLY A 121 -9.87 -6.75 2.81
N LEU A 122 -10.10 -6.54 4.09
CA LEU A 122 -11.23 -7.11 4.83
C LEU A 122 -12.44 -6.16 4.92
N TYR A 123 -12.53 -5.13 4.08
CA TYR A 123 -13.61 -4.13 4.16
C TYR A 123 -15.02 -4.74 4.11
N SER A 124 -15.22 -5.73 3.26
CA SER A 124 -16.51 -6.40 3.06
C SER A 124 -16.62 -7.77 3.75
N ARG A 125 -15.57 -8.19 4.45
CA ARG A 125 -15.54 -9.49 5.15
C ARG A 125 -15.24 -9.25 6.62
N GLY A 126 -16.01 -9.88 7.50
CA GLY A 126 -15.67 -9.95 8.92
C GLY A 126 -14.39 -10.76 9.12
N VAL A 127 -13.74 -10.56 10.25
CA VAL A 127 -12.71 -11.48 10.74
C VAL A 127 -13.48 -12.61 11.41
N GLU A 128 -13.44 -13.80 10.82
CA GLU A 128 -13.97 -15.03 11.43
C GLU A 128 -13.00 -15.54 12.50
#